data_6835e874bb8804322b1c532efa174bcb
#
_entry.id   6835e874bb8804322b1c532efa174bcb
#
_cell.length_a   1.000
_cell.length_b   1.000
_cell.length_c   1.000
_cell.angle_alpha   90.00
_cell.angle_beta   90.00
_cell.angle_gamma   90.00
#
_symmetry.space_group_name_H-M   'P 1'
#
loop_
_entity.id
_entity.type
_entity.pdbx_description
1 polymer ?
#
loop_
_entity_poly.entity_id
_entity_poly.type
_entity_poly.pdbx_seq_one_letter_code
_entity_poly.pdbx_strand_id
1 'polypeptide(L)'
;RTDEQGVQHASAEVISGTRRMIVPVAANVQASRLEAGRTVLLNENMVVVSQADTDTLGSVRTVKQVIDDGRLLVTDNGGNATLVRRSGTLSKAVINVADRVTVDSSMRFALALVPPQNDADLVLEEVPNVTFADIGGLDEQIERIRDAVQMPFLHRELFERYDLKPPKGVLLYGPPGNGKTLIAKAVANALAEGAAGGRGVFLSVKGPELLNKFVGESERLIRMIFKRARERAAKGKPVIVFIDEMDSLLRTRGSGVSSDVETTIVPQFLAELDGVETLDNVMVIGASNRIDMIDPAVLRPGRLDVKIRVERPKTAQAAQIIRHYLTDDLPLVPELDAKALIGVLVNDIYANDEHRHLCDVRDEHGQWHPVYLADVVSGAVLKNIVAVSYTHLTLPTI
;
A
#
# COMPACT_ATOMS: atom_id res chain seq x y z
N ARG A 1 40.00 -0.44 39.96
CA ARG A 1 41.18 0.23 40.58
C ARG A 1 41.56 -0.55 41.84
N THR A 2 42.83 -0.74 42.09
CA THR A 2 43.33 -1.35 43.32
C THR A 2 43.67 -0.19 44.26
N ASP A 3 43.23 -0.25 45.54
CA ASP A 3 43.58 0.73 46.55
C ASP A 3 44.96 0.43 47.15
N GLU A 4 45.42 1.30 48.07
CA GLU A 4 46.71 1.17 48.73
C GLU A 4 46.78 -0.10 49.64
N GLN A 5 45.66 -0.74 49.90
CA GLN A 5 45.54 -1.97 50.69
C GLN A 5 45.38 -3.23 49.82
N GLY A 6 45.45 -3.10 48.47
CA GLY A 6 45.38 -4.21 47.54
C GLY A 6 43.95 -4.67 47.21
N VAL A 7 42.92 -3.96 47.66
CA VAL A 7 41.53 -4.31 47.37
C VAL A 7 41.14 -3.77 46.01
N GLN A 8 40.61 -4.64 45.16
CA GLN A 8 40.11 -4.24 43.84
C GLN A 8 38.71 -3.62 43.97
N HIS A 9 38.61 -2.34 43.71
CA HIS A 9 37.31 -1.62 43.59
C HIS A 9 36.84 -1.56 42.15
N ALA A 10 35.63 -2.04 41.91
CA ALA A 10 35.00 -1.89 40.61
C ALA A 10 34.60 -0.43 40.37
N SER A 11 34.83 0.06 39.16
CA SER A 11 34.38 1.39 38.71
C SER A 11 33.60 1.28 37.40
N ALA A 12 32.62 2.15 37.23
CA ALA A 12 31.82 2.22 36.02
C ALA A 12 31.96 3.60 35.39
N GLU A 13 31.93 3.62 34.08
CA GLU A 13 31.80 4.85 33.32
C GLU A 13 30.32 5.22 33.17
N VAL A 14 29.94 6.37 33.69
CA VAL A 14 28.57 6.89 33.67
C VAL A 14 28.50 8.17 32.87
N ILE A 15 27.46 8.30 32.09
CA ILE A 15 27.14 9.50 31.31
C ILE A 15 25.91 10.15 31.93
N SER A 16 26.01 11.42 32.36
CA SER A 16 24.92 12.23 32.84
C SER A 16 24.82 13.50 31.99
N GLY A 17 23.80 13.58 31.15
CA GLY A 17 23.69 14.60 30.12
C GLY A 17 24.88 14.53 29.14
N THR A 18 25.69 15.57 29.08
CA THR A 18 26.92 15.63 28.25
C THR A 18 28.20 15.24 29.00
N ARG A 19 28.11 15.07 30.32
CA ARG A 19 29.29 14.78 31.16
C ARG A 19 29.55 13.27 31.25
N ARG A 20 30.81 12.92 31.15
CA ARG A 20 31.33 11.57 31.27
C ARG A 20 32.17 11.47 32.55
N MET A 21 31.82 10.53 33.41
CA MET A 21 32.40 10.39 34.73
C MET A 21 32.75 8.91 35.00
N ILE A 22 33.88 8.68 35.69
CA ILE A 22 34.20 7.35 36.19
C ILE A 22 33.85 7.37 37.68
N VAL A 23 32.90 6.55 38.07
CA VAL A 23 32.37 6.47 39.44
C VAL A 23 32.58 5.11 40.02
N PRO A 24 32.81 4.99 41.36
CA PRO A 24 32.92 3.71 42.01
C PRO A 24 31.59 2.94 42.01
N VAL A 25 31.65 1.63 42.05
CA VAL A 25 30.51 0.72 42.17
C VAL A 25 30.44 0.18 43.57
N ALA A 26 29.29 0.24 44.22
CA ALA A 26 29.09 -0.26 45.56
C ALA A 26 29.33 -1.79 45.63
N ALA A 27 29.83 -2.27 46.76
CA ALA A 27 30.16 -3.67 46.95
C ALA A 27 29.00 -4.66 46.77
N ASN A 28 27.76 -4.20 46.99
CA ASN A 28 26.53 -4.96 46.81
C ASN A 28 26.09 -5.04 45.33
N VAL A 29 26.73 -4.28 44.42
CA VAL A 29 26.41 -4.29 42.98
C VAL A 29 27.45 -5.15 42.23
N GLN A 30 26.98 -6.19 41.57
CA GLN A 30 27.84 -7.02 40.73
C GLN A 30 28.21 -6.27 39.46
N ALA A 31 29.41 -5.69 39.40
CA ALA A 31 29.89 -4.90 38.26
C ALA A 31 29.84 -5.66 36.92
N SER A 32 30.00 -7.01 36.95
CA SER A 32 29.92 -7.88 35.77
C SER A 32 28.49 -7.97 35.17
N ARG A 33 27.48 -7.55 35.91
CA ARG A 33 26.08 -7.52 35.42
C ARG A 33 25.68 -6.15 34.87
N LEU A 34 26.52 -5.14 35.05
CA LEU A 34 26.25 -3.82 34.46
C LEU A 34 26.52 -3.86 32.95
N GLU A 35 25.47 -3.67 32.19
CA GLU A 35 25.54 -3.65 30.73
C GLU A 35 25.64 -2.23 30.21
N ALA A 36 26.39 -2.02 29.13
CA ALA A 36 26.53 -0.72 28.50
C ALA A 36 25.17 -0.18 28.00
N GLY A 37 24.91 1.11 28.22
CA GLY A 37 23.67 1.78 27.83
C GLY A 37 22.49 1.53 28.79
N ARG A 38 22.73 0.94 29.97
CA ARG A 38 21.73 0.81 31.04
C ARG A 38 21.76 2.01 31.96
N THR A 39 20.60 2.33 32.51
CA THR A 39 20.45 3.37 33.53
C THR A 39 20.92 2.84 34.90
N VAL A 40 21.69 3.67 35.64
CA VAL A 40 22.16 3.35 36.98
C VAL A 40 21.77 4.46 37.95
N LEU A 41 21.52 4.10 39.20
CA LEU A 41 21.28 5.03 40.29
C LEU A 41 22.57 5.31 41.04
N LEU A 42 22.82 6.59 41.27
CA LEU A 42 23.96 7.08 42.05
C LEU A 42 23.46 7.60 43.39
N ASN A 43 24.24 7.37 44.45
CA ASN A 43 23.99 8.03 45.71
C ASN A 43 24.63 9.44 45.76
N GLU A 44 24.46 10.15 46.89
CA GLU A 44 25.02 11.48 47.09
C GLU A 44 26.55 11.56 46.92
N ASN A 45 27.24 10.46 47.15
CA ASN A 45 28.69 10.33 46.99
C ASN A 45 29.11 9.88 45.57
N MET A 46 28.19 9.91 44.60
CA MET A 46 28.44 9.52 43.23
C MET A 46 28.87 8.06 43.07
N VAL A 47 28.40 7.15 43.93
CA VAL A 47 28.63 5.71 43.86
C VAL A 47 27.45 5.02 43.20
N VAL A 48 27.69 4.10 42.27
CA VAL A 48 26.64 3.27 41.69
C VAL A 48 26.08 2.32 42.74
N VAL A 49 24.82 2.49 43.13
CA VAL A 49 24.18 1.69 44.17
C VAL A 49 23.21 0.64 43.63
N SER A 50 22.68 0.85 42.44
CA SER A 50 21.84 -0.13 41.75
C SER A 50 21.74 0.18 40.25
N GLN A 51 21.32 -0.82 39.49
CA GLN A 51 20.87 -0.64 38.12
C GLN A 51 19.35 -0.37 38.15
N ALA A 52 18.91 0.63 37.43
CA ALA A 52 17.50 0.94 37.24
C ALA A 52 16.98 0.31 35.94
N ASP A 53 15.65 0.27 35.80
CA ASP A 53 15.04 -0.05 34.52
C ASP A 53 15.48 1.00 33.49
N THR A 54 15.84 0.52 32.31
CA THR A 54 16.30 1.40 31.25
C THR A 54 15.09 2.15 30.68
N ASP A 55 15.15 3.47 30.76
CA ASP A 55 14.21 4.28 30.04
C ASP A 55 14.39 4.01 28.52
N THR A 56 13.34 3.53 27.90
CA THR A 56 13.32 3.22 26.46
C THR A 56 12.86 4.40 25.62
N LEU A 57 12.51 5.52 26.30
CA LEU A 57 12.12 6.77 25.63
C LEU A 57 13.35 7.47 25.06
N GLY A 58 13.18 8.06 23.88
CA GLY A 58 14.26 8.78 23.22
C GLY A 58 13.88 9.21 21.80
N SER A 59 14.85 9.76 21.10
CA SER A 59 14.67 10.14 19.70
C SER A 59 14.57 8.90 18.83
N VAL A 60 13.51 8.79 18.04
CA VAL A 60 13.35 7.68 17.06
C VAL A 60 14.27 7.92 15.88
N ARG A 61 15.04 6.90 15.50
CA ARG A 61 15.97 6.90 14.37
C ARG A 61 15.76 5.64 13.52
N THR A 62 16.06 5.73 12.23
CA THR A 62 15.98 4.61 11.30
C THR A 62 17.37 3.99 11.09
N VAL A 63 17.48 2.68 11.16
CA VAL A 63 18.74 1.94 10.94
C VAL A 63 19.04 1.92 9.45
N LYS A 64 20.12 2.59 9.05
CA LYS A 64 20.62 2.61 7.67
C LYS A 64 21.54 1.43 7.39
N GLN A 65 22.32 1.02 8.38
CA GLN A 65 23.26 -0.10 8.26
C GLN A 65 23.52 -0.72 9.63
N VAL A 66 23.64 -2.03 9.65
CA VAL A 66 24.13 -2.79 10.79
C VAL A 66 25.59 -3.12 10.50
N ILE A 67 26.51 -2.74 11.42
CA ILE A 67 27.94 -2.94 11.28
C ILE A 67 28.32 -4.25 11.98
N ASP A 68 29.33 -4.96 11.47
CA ASP A 68 29.75 -6.30 11.94
C ASP A 68 30.14 -6.33 13.43
N ASP A 69 30.59 -5.21 13.99
CA ASP A 69 30.92 -5.07 15.41
C ASP A 69 29.71 -4.81 16.32
N GLY A 70 28.50 -4.88 15.76
CA GLY A 70 27.24 -4.67 16.47
C GLY A 70 26.82 -3.21 16.64
N ARG A 71 27.57 -2.25 16.10
CA ARG A 71 27.12 -0.84 16.02
C ARG A 71 26.07 -0.66 14.94
N LEU A 72 25.28 0.40 15.08
CA LEU A 72 24.23 0.76 14.13
C LEU A 72 24.52 2.14 13.55
N LEU A 73 24.50 2.26 12.24
CA LEU A 73 24.43 3.55 11.57
C LEU A 73 22.95 3.93 11.46
N VAL A 74 22.54 4.95 12.20
CA VAL A 74 21.15 5.41 12.23
C VAL A 74 21.02 6.80 11.60
N THR A 75 19.87 7.09 11.01
CA THR A 75 19.58 8.39 10.40
C THR A 75 18.37 9.06 11.05
N ASP A 76 18.40 10.39 11.11
CA ASP A 76 17.23 11.19 11.45
C ASP A 76 16.36 11.46 10.21
N ASN A 77 15.24 12.17 10.43
CA ASN A 77 14.32 12.55 9.36
C ASN A 77 14.91 13.55 8.34
N GLY A 78 16.03 14.18 8.66
CA GLY A 78 16.78 15.08 7.79
C GLY A 78 17.90 14.40 7.01
N GLY A 79 18.06 13.06 7.16
CA GLY A 79 19.11 12.29 6.50
C GLY A 79 20.47 12.31 7.17
N ASN A 80 20.62 13.01 8.33
CA ASN A 80 21.89 13.04 9.05
C ASN A 80 22.17 11.67 9.69
N ALA A 81 23.33 11.11 9.36
CA ALA A 81 23.73 9.80 9.86
C ALA A 81 24.53 9.90 11.16
N THR A 82 24.20 9.07 12.12
CA THR A 82 24.90 8.97 13.41
C THR A 82 25.22 7.51 13.73
N LEU A 83 26.42 7.27 14.24
CA LEU A 83 26.84 5.93 14.65
C LEU A 83 26.55 5.72 16.14
N VAL A 84 25.73 4.72 16.46
CA VAL A 84 25.34 4.40 17.84
C VAL A 84 25.70 2.95 18.20
N ARG A 85 25.89 2.69 19.50
CA ARG A 85 26.07 1.33 20.03
C ARG A 85 24.72 0.76 20.44
N ARG A 86 24.60 -0.57 20.42
CA ARG A 86 23.43 -1.24 21.02
C ARG A 86 23.55 -1.19 22.54
N SER A 87 22.46 -0.85 23.23
CA SER A 87 22.38 -1.05 24.68
C SER A 87 22.29 -2.54 25.01
N GLY A 88 22.51 -2.88 26.28
CA GLY A 88 22.38 -4.26 26.74
C GLY A 88 21.02 -4.89 26.43
N THR A 89 19.93 -4.09 26.42
CA THR A 89 18.59 -4.52 26.01
C THR A 89 18.51 -5.00 24.57
N LEU A 90 19.29 -4.40 23.67
CA LEU A 90 19.33 -4.71 22.24
C LEU A 90 20.48 -5.65 21.85
N SER A 91 21.33 -6.08 22.79
CA SER A 91 22.50 -6.90 22.49
C SER A 91 22.15 -8.22 21.82
N LYS A 92 21.01 -8.82 22.17
CA LYS A 92 20.49 -10.09 21.63
C LYS A 92 19.39 -9.91 20.58
N ALA A 93 18.97 -8.68 20.31
CA ALA A 93 17.90 -8.40 19.36
C ALA A 93 18.42 -8.52 17.91
N VAL A 94 17.63 -9.14 17.04
CA VAL A 94 17.87 -9.12 15.60
C VAL A 94 17.39 -7.78 15.07
N ILE A 95 18.30 -6.96 14.59
CA ILE A 95 18.04 -5.63 14.04
C ILE A 95 18.41 -5.66 12.56
N ASN A 96 17.48 -5.22 11.72
CA ASN A 96 17.65 -5.16 10.27
C ASN A 96 17.77 -3.70 9.80
N VAL A 97 18.23 -3.55 8.57
CA VAL A 97 18.16 -2.24 7.86
C VAL A 97 16.70 -1.83 7.72
N ALA A 98 16.43 -0.54 7.91
CA ALA A 98 15.12 0.08 7.98
C ALA A 98 14.31 -0.16 9.27
N ASP A 99 14.82 -0.92 10.26
CA ASP A 99 14.22 -0.94 11.58
C ASP A 99 14.32 0.43 12.25
N ARG A 100 13.37 0.74 13.11
CA ARG A 100 13.35 1.97 13.90
C ARG A 100 13.80 1.66 15.33
N VAL A 101 14.69 2.47 15.84
CA VAL A 101 15.21 2.34 17.21
C VAL A 101 15.06 3.66 17.94
N THR A 102 14.80 3.60 19.25
CA THR A 102 14.96 4.77 20.12
C THR A 102 16.41 4.95 20.46
N VAL A 103 16.91 6.18 20.42
CA VAL A 103 18.28 6.55 20.75
C VAL A 103 18.27 7.50 21.90
N ASP A 104 19.22 7.32 22.83
CA ASP A 104 19.38 8.15 24.02
C ASP A 104 19.65 9.63 23.67
N SER A 105 19.45 10.52 24.63
CA SER A 105 19.66 11.96 24.45
C SER A 105 21.11 12.35 24.08
N SER A 106 22.08 11.50 24.43
CA SER A 106 23.48 11.70 24.09
C SER A 106 23.87 11.17 22.70
N MET A 107 22.92 10.54 21.98
CA MET A 107 23.09 9.93 20.64
C MET A 107 24.19 8.87 20.60
N ARG A 108 24.34 8.10 21.66
CA ARG A 108 25.39 7.06 21.77
C ARG A 108 24.85 5.65 21.78
N PHE A 109 23.66 5.43 22.33
CA PHE A 109 23.09 4.13 22.50
C PHE A 109 21.71 4.04 21.85
N ALA A 110 21.49 2.97 21.09
CA ALA A 110 20.16 2.52 20.72
C ALA A 110 19.59 1.75 21.93
N LEU A 111 18.45 2.18 22.44
CA LEU A 111 17.84 1.72 23.69
C LEU A 111 16.82 0.60 23.49
N ALA A 112 15.92 0.78 22.54
CA ALA A 112 14.85 -0.16 22.23
C ALA A 112 14.52 -0.17 20.73
N LEU A 113 14.02 -1.32 20.27
CA LEU A 113 13.41 -1.44 18.96
C LEU A 113 12.00 -0.83 19.05
N VAL A 114 11.72 0.14 18.21
CA VAL A 114 10.36 0.68 18.09
C VAL A 114 9.56 -0.34 17.28
N PRO A 115 8.48 -0.90 17.83
CA PRO A 115 7.64 -1.78 17.06
C PRO A 115 7.21 -1.05 15.79
N PRO A 116 7.16 -1.74 14.65
CA PRO A 116 6.65 -1.13 13.44
C PRO A 116 5.29 -0.51 13.76
N GLN A 117 5.09 0.75 13.38
CA GLN A 117 3.74 1.33 13.37
C GLN A 117 2.86 0.28 12.68
N ASN A 118 1.62 0.13 13.15
CA ASN A 118 0.69 -0.83 12.57
C ASN A 118 0.52 -0.52 11.07
N ASP A 119 1.49 -0.95 10.26
CA ASP A 119 1.41 -0.92 8.80
C ASP A 119 0.26 -1.82 8.30
N ALA A 120 -0.37 -2.52 9.23
CA ALA A 120 -1.61 -3.26 9.00
C ALA A 120 -2.72 -2.36 8.45
N ASP A 121 -2.73 -1.08 8.83
CA ASP A 121 -3.74 -0.12 8.40
C ASP A 121 -3.51 0.38 6.95
N LEU A 122 -2.29 0.26 6.44
CA LEU A 122 -1.97 0.64 5.05
C LEU A 122 -2.33 -0.46 4.04
N VAL A 123 -2.47 -1.69 4.50
CA VAL A 123 -2.86 -2.83 3.67
C VAL A 123 -4.18 -3.36 4.17
N LEU A 124 -5.25 -2.93 3.53
CA LEU A 124 -6.58 -3.45 3.84
C LEU A 124 -6.68 -4.89 3.35
N GLU A 125 -6.82 -5.81 4.28
CA GLU A 125 -7.15 -7.22 3.99
C GLU A 125 -8.68 -7.33 4.02
N GLU A 126 -9.30 -7.32 2.85
CA GLU A 126 -10.74 -7.40 2.69
C GLU A 126 -11.15 -8.77 2.12
N VAL A 127 -12.36 -9.20 2.46
CA VAL A 127 -13.10 -10.19 1.68
C VAL A 127 -14.17 -9.42 0.92
N PRO A 128 -13.96 -9.14 -0.38
CA PRO A 128 -14.92 -8.34 -1.13
C PRO A 128 -16.27 -9.08 -1.27
N ASN A 129 -17.35 -8.32 -1.14
CA ASN A 129 -18.72 -8.84 -1.37
C ASN A 129 -19.24 -8.49 -2.76
N VAL A 130 -18.41 -7.86 -3.61
CA VAL A 130 -18.79 -7.44 -4.96
C VAL A 130 -18.68 -8.63 -5.90
N THR A 131 -19.72 -8.88 -6.68
CA THR A 131 -19.74 -9.91 -7.72
C THR A 131 -19.68 -9.26 -9.11
N PHE A 132 -19.43 -10.04 -10.15
CA PHE A 132 -19.48 -9.52 -11.52
C PHE A 132 -20.91 -9.08 -11.91
N ALA A 133 -21.95 -9.65 -11.28
CA ALA A 133 -23.33 -9.26 -11.53
C ALA A 133 -23.64 -7.83 -11.03
N ASP A 134 -22.86 -7.32 -10.09
CA ASP A 134 -23.00 -5.96 -9.56
C ASP A 134 -22.35 -4.88 -10.44
N ILE A 135 -21.72 -5.30 -11.56
CA ILE A 135 -20.97 -4.40 -12.44
C ILE A 135 -21.68 -4.32 -13.79
N GLY A 136 -22.27 -3.16 -14.09
CA GLY A 136 -22.89 -2.90 -15.38
C GLY A 136 -21.93 -2.27 -16.39
N GLY A 137 -22.14 -2.59 -17.68
CA GLY A 137 -21.48 -1.92 -18.80
C GLY A 137 -20.02 -2.25 -19.03
N LEU A 138 -19.47 -3.31 -18.41
CA LEU A 138 -18.08 -3.73 -18.54
C LEU A 138 -17.95 -5.21 -18.93
N ASP A 139 -18.91 -5.77 -19.66
CA ASP A 139 -19.00 -7.18 -19.99
C ASP A 139 -17.74 -7.69 -20.69
N GLU A 140 -17.21 -6.96 -21.70
CA GLU A 140 -15.99 -7.31 -22.43
C GLU A 140 -14.76 -7.30 -21.50
N GLN A 141 -14.65 -6.30 -20.64
CA GLN A 141 -13.55 -6.20 -19.68
C GLN A 141 -13.60 -7.32 -18.64
N ILE A 142 -14.80 -7.67 -18.19
CA ILE A 142 -15.03 -8.78 -17.27
C ILE A 142 -14.64 -10.11 -17.92
N GLU A 143 -15.00 -10.35 -19.15
CA GLU A 143 -14.63 -11.56 -19.89
C GLU A 143 -13.10 -11.66 -20.02
N ARG A 144 -12.45 -10.61 -20.48
CA ARG A 144 -10.99 -10.56 -20.60
C ARG A 144 -10.26 -10.79 -19.28
N ILE A 145 -10.77 -10.25 -18.17
CA ILE A 145 -10.12 -10.45 -16.87
C ILE A 145 -10.40 -11.85 -16.30
N ARG A 146 -11.56 -12.45 -16.61
CA ARG A 146 -11.84 -13.84 -16.29
C ARG A 146 -10.84 -14.77 -16.97
N ASP A 147 -10.61 -14.57 -18.27
CA ASP A 147 -9.66 -15.38 -19.02
C ASP A 147 -8.23 -15.22 -18.49
N ALA A 148 -7.83 -13.99 -18.18
CA ALA A 148 -6.48 -13.70 -17.71
C ALA A 148 -6.21 -14.16 -16.26
N VAL A 149 -7.22 -14.13 -15.40
CA VAL A 149 -7.05 -14.35 -13.95
C VAL A 149 -7.71 -15.65 -13.50
N GLN A 150 -9.01 -15.86 -13.77
CA GLN A 150 -9.72 -17.02 -13.25
C GLN A 150 -9.28 -18.32 -13.92
N MET A 151 -9.10 -18.31 -15.25
CA MET A 151 -8.74 -19.54 -15.99
C MET A 151 -7.42 -20.15 -15.51
N PRO A 152 -6.32 -19.41 -15.34
CA PRO A 152 -5.08 -19.97 -14.79
C PRO A 152 -5.22 -20.53 -13.37
N PHE A 153 -6.03 -19.91 -12.52
CA PHE A 153 -6.25 -20.39 -11.15
C PHE A 153 -7.16 -21.62 -11.08
N LEU A 154 -8.23 -21.65 -11.87
CA LEU A 154 -9.22 -22.73 -11.83
C LEU A 154 -8.78 -23.96 -12.64
N HIS A 155 -7.99 -23.79 -13.68
CA HIS A 155 -7.59 -24.83 -14.64
C HIS A 155 -6.08 -24.99 -14.72
N ARG A 156 -5.42 -24.95 -13.57
CA ARG A 156 -3.97 -25.06 -13.45
C ARG A 156 -3.38 -26.24 -14.18
N GLU A 157 -4.04 -27.41 -14.08
CA GLU A 157 -3.61 -28.65 -14.75
C GLU A 157 -3.55 -28.51 -16.28
N LEU A 158 -4.45 -27.71 -16.86
CA LEU A 158 -4.44 -27.43 -18.29
C LEU A 158 -3.26 -26.54 -18.67
N PHE A 159 -2.98 -25.52 -17.86
CA PHE A 159 -1.83 -24.62 -18.09
C PHE A 159 -0.51 -25.39 -18.01
N GLU A 160 -0.33 -26.24 -17.02
CA GLU A 160 0.85 -27.11 -16.88
C GLU A 160 0.96 -28.11 -18.05
N ARG A 161 -0.16 -28.72 -18.47
CA ARG A 161 -0.19 -29.69 -19.58
C ARG A 161 0.22 -29.10 -20.91
N TYR A 162 -0.12 -27.82 -21.15
CA TYR A 162 0.18 -27.11 -22.39
C TYR A 162 1.40 -26.18 -22.29
N ASP A 163 2.16 -26.26 -21.20
CA ASP A 163 3.30 -25.38 -20.90
C ASP A 163 2.97 -23.87 -21.03
N LEU A 164 1.75 -23.51 -20.65
CA LEU A 164 1.28 -22.13 -20.63
C LEU A 164 1.66 -21.47 -19.34
N LYS A 165 2.32 -20.32 -19.42
CA LYS A 165 2.66 -19.51 -18.25
C LYS A 165 1.47 -18.60 -17.91
N PRO A 166 0.91 -18.67 -16.70
CA PRO A 166 -0.11 -17.74 -16.27
C PRO A 166 0.48 -16.31 -16.20
N PRO A 167 -0.31 -15.28 -16.53
CA PRO A 167 0.14 -13.90 -16.34
C PRO A 167 0.37 -13.62 -14.86
N LYS A 168 1.43 -12.89 -14.54
CA LYS A 168 1.73 -12.49 -13.16
C LYS A 168 0.88 -11.34 -12.69
N GLY A 169 0.41 -10.51 -13.60
CA GLY A 169 -0.40 -9.38 -13.26
C GLY A 169 -1.19 -8.78 -14.41
N VAL A 170 -2.19 -8.04 -14.00
CA VAL A 170 -3.14 -7.34 -14.88
C VAL A 170 -3.08 -5.85 -14.56
N LEU A 171 -3.06 -5.01 -15.58
CA LEU A 171 -3.25 -3.57 -15.44
C LEU A 171 -4.62 -3.16 -15.97
N LEU A 172 -5.45 -2.62 -15.07
CA LEU A 172 -6.70 -1.93 -15.42
C LEU A 172 -6.39 -0.44 -15.61
N TYR A 173 -6.62 0.10 -16.79
CA TYR A 173 -6.29 1.50 -17.05
C TYR A 173 -7.41 2.24 -17.78
N GLY A 174 -7.50 3.54 -17.57
CA GLY A 174 -8.48 4.41 -18.20
C GLY A 174 -9.02 5.48 -17.25
N PRO A 175 -9.97 6.31 -17.70
CA PRO A 175 -10.47 7.44 -16.93
C PRO A 175 -10.97 7.06 -15.53
N PRO A 176 -10.89 7.97 -14.54
CA PRO A 176 -11.37 7.71 -13.18
C PRO A 176 -12.89 7.49 -13.13
N GLY A 177 -13.35 6.78 -12.08
CA GLY A 177 -14.77 6.60 -11.81
C GLY A 177 -15.50 5.59 -12.71
N ASN A 178 -14.78 4.76 -13.49
CA ASN A 178 -15.37 3.80 -14.42
C ASN A 178 -15.31 2.34 -13.94
N GLY A 179 -15.11 2.09 -12.65
CA GLY A 179 -15.27 0.75 -12.05
C GLY A 179 -14.02 -0.11 -12.01
N LYS A 180 -12.80 0.41 -12.24
CA LYS A 180 -11.55 -0.37 -12.15
C LYS A 180 -11.41 -1.13 -10.82
N THR A 181 -11.62 -0.45 -9.71
CA THR A 181 -11.57 -1.03 -8.35
C THR A 181 -12.69 -2.05 -8.12
N LEU A 182 -13.88 -1.84 -8.71
CA LEU A 182 -14.99 -2.80 -8.63
C LEU A 182 -14.65 -4.11 -9.35
N ILE A 183 -14.08 -4.02 -10.55
CA ILE A 183 -13.61 -5.22 -11.29
C ILE A 183 -12.61 -6.01 -10.45
N ALA A 184 -11.60 -5.35 -9.86
CA ALA A 184 -10.60 -6.03 -9.04
C ALA A 184 -11.22 -6.74 -7.83
N LYS A 185 -12.20 -6.11 -7.18
CA LYS A 185 -12.94 -6.72 -6.06
C LYS A 185 -13.79 -7.90 -6.50
N ALA A 186 -14.48 -7.82 -7.64
CA ALA A 186 -15.29 -8.91 -8.17
C ALA A 186 -14.44 -10.13 -8.58
N VAL A 187 -13.26 -9.90 -9.16
CA VAL A 187 -12.29 -10.97 -9.45
C VAL A 187 -11.85 -11.67 -8.16
N ALA A 188 -11.52 -10.92 -7.13
CA ALA A 188 -11.10 -11.49 -5.85
C ALA A 188 -12.20 -12.34 -5.20
N ASN A 189 -13.45 -11.86 -5.27
CA ASN A 189 -14.60 -12.63 -4.78
C ASN A 189 -14.79 -13.92 -5.57
N ALA A 190 -14.75 -13.85 -6.89
CA ALA A 190 -14.94 -15.02 -7.76
C ALA A 190 -13.83 -16.06 -7.57
N LEU A 191 -12.59 -15.66 -7.33
CA LEU A 191 -11.51 -16.60 -6.98
C LEU A 191 -11.70 -17.21 -5.60
N ALA A 192 -12.29 -16.46 -4.67
CA ALA A 192 -12.60 -16.95 -3.33
C ALA A 192 -13.66 -18.05 -3.34
N GLU A 193 -14.65 -17.95 -4.23
CA GLU A 193 -15.72 -18.94 -4.39
C GLU A 193 -15.25 -20.23 -5.11
N GLY A 194 -14.33 -20.08 -6.07
CA GLY A 194 -13.83 -21.18 -6.88
C GLY A 194 -12.70 -22.03 -6.26
N ALA A 195 -12.09 -21.56 -5.19
CA ALA A 195 -10.93 -22.22 -4.61
C ALA A 195 -11.32 -23.29 -3.59
N ALA A 196 -10.87 -24.52 -3.78
CA ALA A 196 -11.05 -25.63 -2.83
C ALA A 196 -10.40 -25.39 -1.44
N GLY A 197 -9.53 -24.37 -1.31
CA GLY A 197 -8.78 -24.03 -0.09
C GLY A 197 -9.41 -22.93 0.78
N GLY A 198 -10.62 -22.46 0.51
CA GLY A 198 -11.30 -21.42 1.30
C GLY A 198 -11.16 -20.01 0.71
N ARG A 199 -11.72 -19.01 1.41
CA ARG A 199 -11.81 -17.63 0.94
C ARG A 199 -10.46 -17.05 0.51
N GLY A 200 -10.41 -16.52 -0.73
CA GLY A 200 -9.28 -15.79 -1.26
C GLY A 200 -8.95 -14.53 -0.41
N VAL A 201 -7.74 -14.07 -0.52
CA VAL A 201 -7.25 -12.89 0.20
C VAL A 201 -7.09 -11.73 -0.78
N PHE A 202 -7.72 -10.61 -0.49
CA PHE A 202 -7.57 -9.36 -1.25
C PHE A 202 -6.80 -8.34 -0.41
N LEU A 203 -5.59 -8.04 -0.85
CA LEU A 203 -4.73 -7.03 -0.23
C LEU A 203 -4.83 -5.75 -1.05
N SER A 204 -5.56 -4.76 -0.54
CA SER A 204 -5.76 -3.49 -1.21
C SER A 204 -4.82 -2.42 -0.67
N VAL A 205 -4.16 -1.71 -1.57
CA VAL A 205 -3.21 -0.64 -1.26
C VAL A 205 -3.40 0.50 -2.25
N LYS A 206 -3.29 1.74 -1.80
CA LYS A 206 -3.28 2.91 -2.67
C LYS A 206 -1.86 3.38 -2.91
N GLY A 207 -1.51 3.64 -4.18
CA GLY A 207 -0.19 4.12 -4.57
C GLY A 207 0.30 5.34 -3.77
N PRO A 208 -0.50 6.41 -3.60
CA PRO A 208 -0.11 7.58 -2.82
C PRO A 208 0.21 7.27 -1.34
N GLU A 209 -0.44 6.27 -0.75
CA GLU A 209 -0.20 5.87 0.65
C GLU A 209 1.17 5.19 0.83
N LEU A 210 1.71 4.60 -0.25
CA LEU A 210 3.05 4.02 -0.26
C LEU A 210 4.17 5.04 -0.47
N LEU A 211 3.83 6.24 -0.96
CA LEU A 211 4.78 7.32 -1.16
C LEU A 211 5.03 8.02 0.17
N ASN A 212 6.06 7.58 0.89
CA ASN A 212 6.46 8.23 2.12
C ASN A 212 7.62 9.20 1.85
N LYS A 213 7.67 10.31 2.60
CA LYS A 213 8.73 11.32 2.51
C LYS A 213 10.09 10.80 2.99
N PHE A 214 10.12 9.66 3.66
CA PHE A 214 11.35 9.08 4.22
C PHE A 214 11.97 8.08 3.27
N VAL A 215 13.25 8.27 2.98
CA VAL A 215 14.05 7.37 2.13
C VAL A 215 14.03 5.95 2.69
N GLY A 216 13.75 4.97 1.85
CA GLY A 216 13.71 3.56 2.22
C GLY A 216 12.39 3.05 2.82
N GLU A 217 11.49 3.93 3.23
CA GLU A 217 10.22 3.54 3.84
C GLU A 217 9.25 2.98 2.79
N SER A 218 9.18 3.60 1.62
CA SER A 218 8.35 3.13 0.50
C SER A 218 8.77 1.73 0.03
N GLU A 219 10.08 1.48 -0.09
CA GLU A 219 10.60 0.16 -0.45
C GLU A 219 10.33 -0.88 0.65
N ARG A 220 10.40 -0.48 1.92
CA ARG A 220 10.05 -1.34 3.05
C ARG A 220 8.59 -1.76 2.99
N LEU A 221 7.69 -0.82 2.73
CA LEU A 221 6.26 -1.09 2.60
C LEU A 221 5.95 -2.03 1.42
N ILE A 222 6.58 -1.82 0.26
CA ILE A 222 6.46 -2.73 -0.88
C ILE A 222 6.90 -4.14 -0.51
N ARG A 223 8.09 -4.31 0.09
CA ARG A 223 8.55 -5.62 0.56
C ARG A 223 7.58 -6.28 1.53
N MET A 224 7.01 -5.50 2.45
CA MET A 224 6.06 -5.99 3.45
C MET A 224 4.77 -6.50 2.80
N ILE A 225 4.21 -5.78 1.81
CA ILE A 225 3.00 -6.19 1.07
C ILE A 225 3.24 -7.54 0.39
N PHE A 226 4.32 -7.66 -0.38
CA PHE A 226 4.64 -8.90 -1.09
C PHE A 226 5.01 -10.05 -0.14
N LYS A 227 5.69 -9.77 0.98
CA LYS A 227 5.93 -10.76 2.03
C LYS A 227 4.61 -11.27 2.60
N ARG A 228 3.68 -10.39 2.93
CA ARG A 228 2.35 -10.76 3.43
C ARG A 228 1.56 -11.57 2.40
N ALA A 229 1.63 -11.19 1.13
CA ALA A 229 1.02 -11.96 0.04
C ALA A 229 1.60 -13.39 -0.02
N ARG A 230 2.92 -13.53 0.03
CA ARG A 230 3.61 -14.84 0.04
C ARG A 230 3.21 -15.68 1.25
N GLU A 231 3.14 -15.11 2.44
CA GLU A 231 2.73 -15.80 3.68
C GLU A 231 1.29 -16.32 3.61
N ARG A 232 0.40 -15.60 2.92
CA ARG A 232 -0.99 -16.03 2.71
C ARG A 232 -1.08 -17.10 1.63
N ALA A 233 -0.37 -16.94 0.53
CA ALA A 233 -0.31 -17.90 -0.58
C ALA A 233 0.29 -19.24 -0.15
N ALA A 234 1.31 -19.24 0.71
CA ALA A 234 1.92 -20.43 1.28
C ALA A 234 0.91 -21.29 2.10
N LYS A 235 -0.21 -20.70 2.53
CA LYS A 235 -1.32 -21.41 3.19
C LYS A 235 -2.33 -22.00 2.20
N GLY A 236 -2.01 -22.02 0.91
CA GLY A 236 -2.87 -22.55 -0.16
C GLY A 236 -4.02 -21.63 -0.56
N LYS A 237 -4.02 -20.35 -0.13
CA LYS A 237 -5.08 -19.41 -0.47
C LYS A 237 -4.71 -18.60 -1.72
N PRO A 238 -5.64 -18.37 -2.66
CA PRO A 238 -5.42 -17.42 -3.73
C PRO A 238 -5.32 -16.00 -3.13
N VAL A 239 -4.32 -15.24 -3.56
CA VAL A 239 -4.05 -13.88 -3.07
C VAL A 239 -4.03 -12.91 -4.24
N ILE A 240 -4.82 -11.87 -4.16
CA ILE A 240 -4.76 -10.73 -5.07
C ILE A 240 -4.13 -9.56 -4.33
N VAL A 241 -3.05 -9.02 -4.88
CA VAL A 241 -2.47 -7.74 -4.48
C VAL A 241 -3.01 -6.68 -5.42
N PHE A 242 -3.91 -5.84 -4.91
CA PHE A 242 -4.48 -4.74 -5.68
C PHE A 242 -3.80 -3.42 -5.33
N ILE A 243 -3.26 -2.74 -6.34
CA ILE A 243 -2.62 -1.44 -6.18
C ILE A 243 -3.41 -0.41 -6.98
N ASP A 244 -4.14 0.45 -6.27
CA ASP A 244 -4.88 1.55 -6.88
C ASP A 244 -3.98 2.78 -7.09
N GLU A 245 -4.30 3.60 -8.07
CA GLU A 245 -3.54 4.79 -8.45
C GLU A 245 -2.04 4.51 -8.66
N MET A 246 -1.75 3.40 -9.36
CA MET A 246 -0.39 2.90 -9.57
C MET A 246 0.50 3.93 -10.30
N ASP A 247 -0.08 4.80 -11.10
CA ASP A 247 0.60 5.90 -11.79
C ASP A 247 1.23 6.92 -10.83
N SER A 248 0.78 6.99 -9.57
CA SER A 248 1.44 7.81 -8.55
C SER A 248 2.74 7.17 -8.05
N LEU A 249 2.78 5.83 -7.94
CA LEU A 249 3.87 5.06 -7.35
C LEU A 249 4.98 4.72 -8.34
N LEU A 250 4.63 4.35 -9.59
CA LEU A 250 5.53 3.75 -10.58
C LEU A 250 5.75 4.65 -11.79
N ARG A 251 6.07 5.92 -11.55
CA ARG A 251 6.29 6.92 -12.60
C ARG A 251 7.55 6.69 -13.41
N THR A 252 7.49 7.06 -14.69
CA THR A 252 8.64 7.14 -15.56
C THR A 252 9.62 8.20 -15.07
N ARG A 253 10.90 7.86 -15.06
CA ARG A 253 11.99 8.77 -14.66
C ARG A 253 12.00 10.04 -15.51
N GLY A 254 12.11 11.20 -14.88
CA GLY A 254 12.29 12.50 -15.55
C GLY A 254 11.03 13.31 -15.79
N SER A 255 9.87 12.92 -15.28
CA SER A 255 8.61 13.67 -15.47
C SER A 255 8.33 14.76 -14.41
N GLY A 256 9.31 15.13 -13.58
CA GLY A 256 9.16 16.17 -12.55
C GLY A 256 10.40 16.32 -11.68
N VAL A 257 10.32 17.12 -10.61
CA VAL A 257 11.37 17.25 -9.60
C VAL A 257 11.52 15.88 -8.92
N SER A 258 12.43 15.07 -9.45
CA SER A 258 12.70 13.72 -8.95
C SER A 258 13.32 13.81 -7.57
N SER A 259 12.58 13.38 -6.56
CA SER A 259 13.17 13.02 -5.28
C SER A 259 13.93 11.70 -5.45
N ASP A 260 15.03 11.51 -4.73
CA ASP A 260 15.81 10.25 -4.72
C ASP A 260 14.93 9.02 -4.38
N VAL A 261 13.77 9.23 -3.79
CA VAL A 261 12.77 8.21 -3.44
C VAL A 261 12.17 7.55 -4.68
N GLU A 262 11.87 8.30 -5.76
CA GLU A 262 11.26 7.74 -6.97
C GLU A 262 12.22 6.82 -7.75
N THR A 263 13.53 7.01 -7.58
CA THR A 263 14.54 6.21 -8.31
C THR A 263 14.67 4.78 -7.79
N THR A 264 14.26 4.49 -6.58
CA THR A 264 14.45 3.19 -5.92
C THR A 264 13.17 2.36 -5.83
N ILE A 265 12.00 2.99 -5.90
CA ILE A 265 10.69 2.33 -5.79
C ILE A 265 10.43 1.38 -6.96
N VAL A 266 10.60 1.84 -8.20
CA VAL A 266 10.35 1.02 -9.40
C VAL A 266 11.22 -0.23 -9.42
N PRO A 267 12.56 -0.17 -9.22
CA PRO A 267 13.40 -1.36 -9.11
C PRO A 267 12.98 -2.31 -8.00
N GLN A 268 12.60 -1.80 -6.82
CA GLN A 268 12.14 -2.63 -5.72
C GLN A 268 10.84 -3.35 -6.07
N PHE A 269 9.87 -2.64 -6.64
CA PHE A 269 8.62 -3.23 -7.08
C PHE A 269 8.84 -4.34 -8.13
N LEU A 270 9.72 -4.10 -9.11
CA LEU A 270 10.06 -5.07 -10.12
C LEU A 270 10.73 -6.31 -9.51
N ALA A 271 11.64 -6.14 -8.56
CA ALA A 271 12.28 -7.26 -7.86
C ALA A 271 11.27 -8.13 -7.09
N GLU A 272 10.29 -7.50 -6.44
CA GLU A 272 9.22 -8.22 -5.74
C GLU A 272 8.28 -8.94 -6.70
N LEU A 273 7.93 -8.30 -7.82
CA LEU A 273 7.07 -8.87 -8.86
C LEU A 273 7.76 -10.05 -9.56
N ASP A 274 9.04 -9.93 -9.88
CA ASP A 274 9.83 -11.02 -10.45
C ASP A 274 9.97 -12.17 -9.46
N GLY A 275 10.07 -11.89 -8.14
CA GLY A 275 10.09 -12.88 -7.06
C GLY A 275 8.77 -13.64 -6.84
N VAL A 276 7.67 -13.20 -7.46
CA VAL A 276 6.36 -13.90 -7.42
C VAL A 276 6.38 -15.16 -8.31
N GLU A 277 7.36 -15.34 -9.19
CA GLU A 277 7.46 -16.53 -10.07
C GLU A 277 7.41 -17.89 -9.35
N THR A 278 7.80 -17.93 -8.08
CA THR A 278 7.81 -19.14 -7.27
C THR A 278 6.49 -19.42 -6.55
N LEU A 279 5.48 -18.57 -6.71
CA LEU A 279 4.24 -18.62 -5.94
C LEU A 279 3.02 -18.63 -6.88
N ASP A 280 2.54 -19.82 -7.17
CA ASP A 280 1.44 -20.08 -8.08
C ASP A 280 0.08 -19.47 -7.67
N ASN A 281 -0.03 -18.89 -6.48
CA ASN A 281 -1.28 -18.42 -5.90
C ASN A 281 -1.30 -16.89 -5.62
N VAL A 282 -0.36 -16.13 -6.19
CA VAL A 282 -0.35 -14.66 -6.04
C VAL A 282 -0.52 -13.99 -7.41
N MET A 283 -1.48 -13.07 -7.50
CA MET A 283 -1.69 -12.23 -8.68
C MET A 283 -1.66 -10.76 -8.28
N VAL A 284 -1.03 -9.94 -9.11
CA VAL A 284 -1.02 -8.48 -8.94
C VAL A 284 -2.01 -7.85 -9.91
N ILE A 285 -2.92 -7.02 -9.40
CA ILE A 285 -3.83 -6.21 -10.22
C ILE A 285 -3.51 -4.75 -9.94
N GLY A 286 -3.01 -4.05 -10.95
CA GLY A 286 -2.80 -2.62 -10.89
C GLY A 286 -3.98 -1.85 -11.47
N ALA A 287 -4.31 -0.69 -10.89
CA ALA A 287 -5.24 0.26 -11.49
C ALA A 287 -4.54 1.60 -11.69
N SER A 288 -4.75 2.22 -12.86
CA SER A 288 -4.18 3.51 -13.20
C SER A 288 -5.16 4.37 -14.00
N ASN A 289 -5.11 5.66 -13.76
CA ASN A 289 -5.83 6.63 -14.57
C ASN A 289 -4.99 7.08 -15.78
N ARG A 290 -3.66 6.91 -15.72
CA ARG A 290 -2.71 7.40 -16.72
C ARG A 290 -1.62 6.37 -17.00
N ILE A 291 -1.88 5.47 -17.95
CA ILE A 291 -0.92 4.43 -18.35
C ILE A 291 0.39 5.03 -18.92
N ASP A 292 0.32 6.21 -19.51
CA ASP A 292 1.46 6.96 -20.07
C ASP A 292 2.48 7.39 -18.99
N MET A 293 2.06 7.47 -17.74
CA MET A 293 2.93 7.83 -16.62
C MET A 293 3.65 6.63 -16.00
N ILE A 294 3.18 5.41 -16.25
CA ILE A 294 3.78 4.19 -15.67
C ILE A 294 5.08 3.85 -16.39
N ASP A 295 6.12 3.49 -15.63
CA ASP A 295 7.40 3.05 -16.19
C ASP A 295 7.21 1.83 -17.12
N PRO A 296 7.66 1.90 -18.38
CA PRO A 296 7.49 0.82 -19.35
C PRO A 296 8.05 -0.53 -18.89
N ALA A 297 9.04 -0.55 -17.99
CA ALA A 297 9.60 -1.78 -17.45
C ALA A 297 8.58 -2.61 -16.66
N VAL A 298 7.59 -1.95 -16.04
CA VAL A 298 6.50 -2.61 -15.30
C VAL A 298 5.53 -3.33 -16.25
N LEU A 299 5.38 -2.81 -17.46
CA LEU A 299 4.42 -3.25 -18.48
C LEU A 299 4.98 -4.30 -19.46
N ARG A 300 6.21 -4.80 -19.20
CA ARG A 300 6.85 -5.81 -20.05
C ARG A 300 6.23 -7.20 -19.85
N PRO A 301 6.32 -8.08 -20.88
CA PRO A 301 5.90 -9.49 -20.74
C PRO A 301 6.52 -10.16 -19.52
N GLY A 302 5.70 -10.96 -18.82
CA GLY A 302 6.08 -11.61 -17.58
C GLY A 302 5.94 -10.74 -16.32
N ARG A 303 5.31 -9.57 -16.43
CA ARG A 303 4.99 -8.65 -15.32
C ARG A 303 3.52 -8.25 -15.38
N LEU A 304 3.18 -6.96 -15.50
CA LEU A 304 1.82 -6.51 -15.76
C LEU A 304 1.58 -6.49 -17.29
N ASP A 305 1.58 -7.66 -17.89
CA ASP A 305 1.52 -7.83 -19.34
C ASP A 305 0.09 -7.85 -19.89
N VAL A 306 -0.89 -8.23 -19.10
CA VAL A 306 -2.29 -8.13 -19.48
C VAL A 306 -2.81 -6.73 -19.19
N LYS A 307 -3.18 -6.00 -20.25
CA LYS A 307 -3.68 -4.62 -20.17
C LYS A 307 -5.13 -4.58 -20.58
N ILE A 308 -5.99 -4.13 -19.68
CA ILE A 308 -7.43 -4.02 -19.91
C ILE A 308 -7.84 -2.55 -19.79
N ARG A 309 -8.32 -2.01 -20.90
CA ARG A 309 -8.79 -0.62 -20.95
C ARG A 309 -10.24 -0.54 -20.46
N VAL A 310 -10.46 0.32 -19.47
CA VAL A 310 -11.77 0.63 -18.91
C VAL A 310 -12.14 2.04 -19.36
N GLU A 311 -13.00 2.12 -20.36
CA GLU A 311 -13.42 3.39 -20.97
C GLU A 311 -14.62 4.00 -20.24
N ARG A 312 -14.97 5.22 -20.64
CA ARG A 312 -16.24 5.83 -20.24
C ARG A 312 -17.41 5.03 -20.84
N PRO A 313 -18.52 4.91 -20.11
CA PRO A 313 -19.67 4.16 -20.61
C PRO A 313 -20.29 4.83 -21.84
N LYS A 314 -20.62 4.04 -22.85
CA LYS A 314 -21.46 4.44 -23.96
C LYS A 314 -22.94 4.32 -23.56
N THR A 315 -23.84 4.80 -24.39
CA THR A 315 -25.31 4.82 -24.14
C THR A 315 -25.86 3.50 -23.58
N ALA A 316 -25.55 2.37 -24.24
CA ALA A 316 -26.02 1.05 -23.79
C ALA A 316 -25.43 0.64 -22.44
N GLN A 317 -24.15 0.93 -22.22
CA GLN A 317 -23.43 0.63 -20.98
C GLN A 317 -23.93 1.53 -19.82
N ALA A 318 -24.23 2.79 -20.09
CA ALA A 318 -24.84 3.69 -19.12
C ALA A 318 -26.20 3.19 -18.65
N ALA A 319 -27.02 2.67 -19.55
CA ALA A 319 -28.30 2.06 -19.20
C ALA A 319 -28.13 0.84 -18.28
N GLN A 320 -27.13 -0.01 -18.53
CA GLN A 320 -26.81 -1.13 -17.66
C GLN A 320 -26.34 -0.66 -16.27
N ILE A 321 -25.48 0.36 -16.21
CA ILE A 321 -25.00 0.92 -14.95
C ILE A 321 -26.15 1.50 -14.13
N ILE A 322 -27.01 2.32 -14.76
CA ILE A 322 -28.14 2.96 -14.08
C ILE A 322 -29.11 1.91 -13.55
N ARG A 323 -29.32 0.80 -14.27
CA ARG A 323 -30.23 -0.29 -13.86
C ARG A 323 -29.86 -0.94 -12.52
N HIS A 324 -28.58 -0.91 -12.11
CA HIS A 324 -28.18 -1.38 -10.78
C HIS A 324 -28.64 -0.47 -9.64
N TYR A 325 -28.90 0.78 -9.94
CA TYR A 325 -29.31 1.78 -8.94
C TYR A 325 -30.78 2.14 -9.04
N LEU A 326 -31.37 2.04 -10.22
CA LEU A 326 -32.77 2.37 -10.48
C LEU A 326 -33.50 1.06 -10.75
N THR A 327 -34.03 0.46 -9.68
CA THR A 327 -34.68 -0.86 -9.67
C THR A 327 -36.19 -0.73 -9.71
N ASP A 328 -36.88 -1.80 -10.05
CA ASP A 328 -38.33 -1.86 -10.13
C ASP A 328 -39.04 -1.77 -8.75
N ASP A 329 -38.30 -1.90 -7.64
CA ASP A 329 -38.81 -1.78 -6.27
C ASP A 329 -39.09 -0.32 -5.85
N LEU A 330 -38.78 0.64 -6.70
CA LEU A 330 -38.99 2.04 -6.39
C LEU A 330 -40.49 2.40 -6.50
N PRO A 331 -40.97 3.30 -5.63
CA PRO A 331 -42.36 3.79 -5.68
C PRO A 331 -42.54 4.74 -6.85
N LEU A 332 -42.50 4.21 -8.08
CA LEU A 332 -42.75 4.98 -9.29
C LEU A 332 -44.23 5.15 -9.49
N VAL A 333 -44.64 6.22 -10.21
CA VAL A 333 -46.01 6.38 -10.62
C VAL A 333 -46.43 5.26 -11.58
N PRO A 334 -47.69 4.78 -11.53
CA PRO A 334 -48.12 3.59 -12.26
C PRO A 334 -47.90 3.61 -13.78
N GLU A 335 -47.69 4.79 -14.36
CA GLU A 335 -47.48 4.99 -15.78
C GLU A 335 -46.02 4.99 -16.21
N LEU A 336 -45.09 4.92 -15.25
CA LEU A 336 -43.63 4.94 -15.46
C LEU A 336 -43.01 3.65 -14.91
N ASP A 337 -42.43 2.84 -15.77
CA ASP A 337 -41.56 1.74 -15.36
C ASP A 337 -40.11 2.20 -15.29
N ALA A 338 -39.28 1.47 -14.51
CA ALA A 338 -37.88 1.80 -14.35
C ALA A 338 -37.12 1.78 -15.69
N LYS A 339 -37.49 0.90 -16.61
CA LYS A 339 -36.87 0.79 -17.93
C LYS A 339 -37.11 2.03 -18.80
N ALA A 340 -38.36 2.53 -18.81
CA ALA A 340 -38.69 3.76 -19.54
C ALA A 340 -37.94 4.97 -18.97
N LEU A 341 -37.87 5.06 -17.63
CA LEU A 341 -37.18 6.15 -16.95
C LEU A 341 -35.65 6.11 -17.23
N ILE A 342 -35.04 4.92 -17.22
CA ILE A 342 -33.64 4.74 -17.62
C ILE A 342 -33.42 5.21 -19.05
N GLY A 343 -34.34 4.85 -19.97
CA GLY A 343 -34.23 5.25 -21.36
C GLY A 343 -34.26 6.77 -21.53
N VAL A 344 -35.21 7.45 -20.85
CA VAL A 344 -35.29 8.91 -20.85
C VAL A 344 -34.03 9.55 -20.30
N LEU A 345 -33.58 9.10 -19.13
CA LEU A 345 -32.38 9.64 -18.46
C LEU A 345 -31.10 9.46 -19.31
N VAL A 346 -30.92 8.28 -19.91
CA VAL A 346 -29.76 8.02 -20.77
C VAL A 346 -29.82 8.87 -22.03
N ASN A 347 -30.98 8.98 -22.69
CA ASN A 347 -31.11 9.82 -23.86
C ASN A 347 -30.83 11.29 -23.55
N ASP A 348 -31.24 11.77 -22.39
CA ASP A 348 -31.01 13.16 -21.97
C ASP A 348 -29.49 13.39 -21.67
N ILE A 349 -28.83 12.47 -20.98
CA ILE A 349 -27.39 12.59 -20.68
C ILE A 349 -26.53 12.52 -21.95
N TYR A 350 -26.93 11.71 -22.92
CA TYR A 350 -26.18 11.47 -24.17
C TYR A 350 -26.67 12.33 -25.34
N ALA A 351 -27.54 13.29 -25.11
CA ALA A 351 -27.97 14.24 -26.12
C ALA A 351 -26.81 15.17 -26.51
N ASN A 352 -26.67 15.40 -27.83
CA ASN A 352 -25.71 16.37 -28.37
C ASN A 352 -26.43 17.66 -28.70
N ASP A 353 -26.99 18.31 -27.71
CA ASP A 353 -27.72 19.57 -27.82
C ASP A 353 -27.00 20.69 -27.04
N GLU A 354 -27.49 21.92 -27.21
CA GLU A 354 -26.92 23.11 -26.57
C GLU A 354 -26.96 23.04 -25.04
N HIS A 355 -27.93 22.34 -24.45
CA HIS A 355 -28.05 22.19 -23.00
C HIS A 355 -27.01 21.23 -22.41
N ARG A 356 -26.47 20.34 -23.23
CA ARG A 356 -25.44 19.35 -22.82
C ARG A 356 -24.05 19.71 -23.32
N HIS A 357 -23.89 20.79 -24.10
CA HIS A 357 -22.62 21.33 -24.51
C HIS A 357 -21.88 21.92 -23.30
N LEU A 358 -20.65 21.49 -23.06
CA LEU A 358 -19.83 21.93 -21.92
C LEU A 358 -18.81 22.98 -22.32
N CYS A 359 -18.07 22.72 -23.37
CA CYS A 359 -17.02 23.60 -23.89
C CYS A 359 -16.58 23.14 -25.27
N ASP A 360 -15.78 23.97 -25.93
CA ASP A 360 -15.04 23.58 -27.14
C ASP A 360 -13.57 23.39 -26.79
N VAL A 361 -12.97 22.30 -27.28
CA VAL A 361 -11.57 21.97 -27.08
C VAL A 361 -10.83 22.05 -28.42
N ARG A 362 -9.68 22.70 -28.41
CA ARG A 362 -8.82 22.79 -29.59
C ARG A 362 -7.84 21.63 -29.61
N ASP A 363 -7.82 20.87 -30.70
CA ASP A 363 -6.89 19.77 -30.88
C ASP A 363 -5.45 20.27 -31.26
N GLU A 364 -4.51 19.32 -31.37
CA GLU A 364 -3.12 19.60 -31.77
C GLU A 364 -2.97 20.14 -33.21
N HIS A 365 -3.99 19.91 -34.04
CA HIS A 365 -4.05 20.43 -35.42
C HIS A 365 -4.74 21.79 -35.49
N GLY A 366 -5.18 22.32 -34.37
CA GLY A 366 -5.82 23.63 -34.28
C GLY A 366 -7.31 23.65 -34.56
N GLN A 367 -7.96 22.49 -34.69
CA GLN A 367 -9.40 22.37 -34.94
C GLN A 367 -10.18 22.39 -33.63
N TRP A 368 -11.35 23.03 -33.63
CA TRP A 368 -12.24 23.09 -32.48
C TRP A 368 -13.24 21.94 -32.54
N HIS A 369 -13.37 21.24 -31.42
CA HIS A 369 -14.31 20.14 -31.23
C HIS A 369 -15.21 20.45 -30.04
N PRO A 370 -16.53 20.36 -30.20
CA PRO A 370 -17.48 20.52 -29.09
C PRO A 370 -17.35 19.31 -28.15
N VAL A 371 -17.38 19.56 -26.85
CA VAL A 371 -17.41 18.56 -25.80
C VAL A 371 -18.75 18.59 -25.11
N TYR A 372 -19.42 17.46 -25.10
CA TYR A 372 -20.76 17.29 -24.49
C TYR A 372 -20.65 16.54 -23.16
N LEU A 373 -21.73 16.54 -22.39
CA LEU A 373 -21.82 15.80 -21.14
C LEU A 373 -21.48 14.31 -21.33
N ALA A 374 -21.93 13.71 -22.44
CA ALA A 374 -21.65 12.34 -22.83
C ALA A 374 -20.14 12.00 -22.86
N ASP A 375 -19.30 12.96 -23.27
CA ASP A 375 -17.85 12.75 -23.41
C ASP A 375 -17.12 12.69 -22.08
N VAL A 376 -17.72 13.21 -21.00
CA VAL A 376 -17.08 13.30 -19.69
C VAL A 376 -17.77 12.45 -18.62
N VAL A 377 -18.97 11.96 -18.87
CA VAL A 377 -19.71 11.16 -17.91
C VAL A 377 -18.97 9.86 -17.57
N SER A 378 -18.97 9.50 -16.30
CA SER A 378 -18.38 8.25 -15.79
C SER A 378 -19.44 7.43 -15.05
N GLY A 379 -19.14 6.15 -14.79
CA GLY A 379 -20.01 5.29 -14.01
C GLY A 379 -20.33 5.86 -12.62
N ALA A 380 -19.33 6.50 -11.99
CA ALA A 380 -19.52 7.18 -10.71
C ALA A 380 -20.47 8.38 -10.80
N VAL A 381 -20.41 9.14 -11.89
CA VAL A 381 -21.34 10.27 -12.14
C VAL A 381 -22.74 9.74 -12.33
N LEU A 382 -22.95 8.67 -13.13
CA LEU A 382 -24.26 8.05 -13.32
C LEU A 382 -24.86 7.57 -11.99
N LYS A 383 -24.06 6.89 -11.16
CA LYS A 383 -24.47 6.50 -9.81
C LYS A 383 -24.90 7.72 -8.98
N ASN A 384 -24.12 8.79 -9.02
CA ASN A 384 -24.38 9.98 -8.22
C ASN A 384 -25.65 10.70 -8.66
N ILE A 385 -25.92 10.78 -9.97
CA ILE A 385 -27.16 11.35 -10.49
C ILE A 385 -28.38 10.63 -9.89
N VAL A 386 -28.40 9.31 -9.90
CA VAL A 386 -29.48 8.52 -9.31
C VAL A 386 -29.57 8.73 -7.80
N ALA A 387 -28.43 8.69 -7.09
CA ALA A 387 -28.41 8.86 -5.64
C ALA A 387 -28.90 10.25 -5.19
N VAL A 388 -28.51 11.31 -5.89
CA VAL A 388 -28.97 12.68 -5.60
C VAL A 388 -30.47 12.81 -5.86
N SER A 389 -31.00 12.19 -6.91
CA SER A 389 -32.43 12.18 -7.20
C SER A 389 -33.23 11.58 -6.04
N TYR A 390 -32.75 10.53 -5.40
CA TYR A 390 -33.41 9.94 -4.22
C TYR A 390 -33.44 10.88 -3.02
N THR A 391 -32.36 11.61 -2.77
CA THR A 391 -32.31 12.54 -1.63
C THR A 391 -33.30 13.70 -1.79
N HIS A 392 -33.55 14.17 -3.02
CA HIS A 392 -34.52 15.21 -3.31
C HIS A 392 -35.98 14.71 -3.21
N LEU A 393 -36.21 13.41 -3.45
CA LEU A 393 -37.55 12.81 -3.34
C LEU A 393 -37.94 12.47 -1.89
N THR A 394 -36.95 12.22 -1.02
CA THR A 394 -37.16 11.74 0.36
C THR A 394 -37.09 12.85 1.42
N LEU A 395 -36.49 14.00 1.12
CA LEU A 395 -36.49 15.16 2.01
C LEU A 395 -37.71 16.05 1.70
N PRO A 396 -38.65 16.27 2.67
CA PRO A 396 -39.67 17.28 2.49
C PRO A 396 -38.98 18.63 2.30
N THR A 397 -39.32 19.30 1.21
CA THR A 397 -38.89 20.69 0.96
C THR A 397 -39.45 21.53 2.11
N ILE A 398 -38.56 21.99 3.03
CA ILE A 398 -38.88 22.96 4.08
C ILE A 398 -38.92 24.33 3.45
#